data_c8da05b44c8246af91fcd84c9858d8d1
#
_entry.id   c8da05b44c8246af91fcd84c9858d8d1
#
_cell.length_a   1.000
_cell.length_b   1.000
_cell.length_c   1.000
_cell.angle_alpha   90.00
_cell.angle_beta   90.00
_cell.angle_gamma   90.00
#
_symmetry.space_group_name_H-M   'P 1'
#
loop_
_entity.id
_entity.type
_entity.pdbx_description
1 polymer ?
#
loop_
_entity_poly.entity_id
_entity_poly.type
_entity_poly.pdbx_seq_one_letter_code
_entity_poly.pdbx_strand_id
1 'polypeptide(L)'
;MSDLKISSWNIHGIFSRIQGFRYSKLQSPYFWDMIGTSKIFGLIETHHLSTEINQIQIEGYKCFNVSRKKKSNRGRNSGGIAVYVCNTVLPGVSKIPSSGSENLLIKLNKSFFGLERDIAITFSYCVPEYSSYQLREQLDIFGDLEYKLSCLGENIDKLCFGDYNARTHTKPDYIQFEDNTDIPVPREIYESDTIATVPRCSLDTVTNKYGENLLSLWEKVRGYIREFYLYYS
;
A
#
# COMPACT_ATOMS: atom_id res chain seq x y z
N MET A 1 16.03 -20.36 -0.27
CA MET A 1 14.69 -20.02 0.27
C MET A 1 13.72 -20.01 -0.90
N SER A 2 12.49 -20.52 -0.74
CA SER A 2 11.44 -20.29 -1.74
C SER A 2 11.16 -18.79 -1.81
N ASP A 3 10.98 -18.26 -3.02
CA ASP A 3 10.73 -16.83 -3.24
C ASP A 3 9.58 -16.32 -2.37
N LEU A 4 9.83 -15.21 -1.65
CA LEU A 4 8.80 -14.53 -0.86
C LEU A 4 7.87 -13.77 -1.81
N LYS A 5 6.69 -14.32 -2.06
CA LYS A 5 5.67 -13.65 -2.84
C LYS A 5 4.79 -12.78 -1.95
N ILE A 6 4.70 -11.49 -2.29
CA ILE A 6 3.85 -10.50 -1.64
C ILE A 6 2.86 -9.97 -2.67
N SER A 7 1.60 -9.82 -2.29
CA SER A 7 0.56 -9.28 -3.18
C SER A 7 -0.36 -8.29 -2.47
N SER A 8 -1.06 -7.48 -3.26
CA SER A 8 -2.09 -6.57 -2.78
C SER A 8 -3.28 -6.60 -3.74
N TRP A 9 -4.49 -6.54 -3.20
CA TRP A 9 -5.72 -6.53 -3.98
C TRP A 9 -6.77 -5.61 -3.35
N ASN A 10 -7.33 -4.68 -4.15
CA ASN A 10 -8.54 -3.97 -3.76
C ASN A 10 -9.73 -4.92 -3.92
N ILE A 11 -10.22 -5.47 -2.79
CA ILE A 11 -11.27 -6.49 -2.77
C ILE A 11 -12.68 -5.89 -2.86
N HIS A 12 -12.80 -4.56 -2.71
CA HIS A 12 -14.06 -3.83 -2.76
C HIS A 12 -15.14 -4.44 -1.83
N GLY A 13 -14.76 -4.67 -0.57
CA GLY A 13 -15.55 -5.32 0.48
C GLY A 13 -15.36 -6.83 0.55
N ILE A 14 -14.95 -7.33 1.74
CA ILE A 14 -14.79 -8.77 2.01
C ILE A 14 -16.14 -9.47 1.96
N PHE A 15 -17.19 -8.79 2.42
CA PHE A 15 -18.53 -9.37 2.47
C PHE A 15 -19.40 -8.84 1.33
N SER A 16 -20.05 -9.75 0.64
CA SER A 16 -21.04 -9.47 -0.40
C SER A 16 -22.39 -10.09 -0.03
N ARG A 17 -23.45 -9.68 -0.73
CA ARG A 17 -24.79 -10.27 -0.57
C ARG A 17 -25.25 -10.83 -1.92
N ILE A 18 -25.68 -12.09 -1.91
CA ILE A 18 -26.34 -12.74 -3.03
C ILE A 18 -27.72 -13.19 -2.53
N GLN A 19 -28.78 -12.79 -3.20
CA GLN A 19 -30.16 -13.13 -2.85
C GLN A 19 -30.50 -12.90 -1.36
N GLY A 20 -29.95 -11.80 -0.78
CA GLY A 20 -30.15 -11.46 0.63
C GLY A 20 -29.19 -12.12 1.62
N PHE A 21 -28.53 -13.20 1.26
CA PHE A 21 -27.56 -13.89 2.12
C PHE A 21 -26.18 -13.23 2.06
N ARG A 22 -25.59 -13.02 3.23
CA ARG A 22 -24.22 -12.50 3.36
C ARG A 22 -23.23 -13.65 3.23
N TYR A 23 -22.25 -13.50 2.35
CA TYR A 23 -21.13 -14.43 2.20
C TYR A 23 -19.80 -13.71 2.24
N SER A 24 -18.73 -14.44 2.63
CA SER A 24 -17.35 -13.92 2.62
C SER A 24 -16.66 -14.29 1.31
N LYS A 25 -16.09 -13.30 0.62
CA LYS A 25 -15.25 -13.55 -0.56
C LYS A 25 -14.00 -14.38 -0.23
N LEU A 26 -13.54 -14.37 1.03
CA LEU A 26 -12.42 -15.19 1.49
C LEU A 26 -12.66 -16.70 1.38
N GLN A 27 -13.92 -17.11 1.23
CA GLN A 27 -14.30 -18.51 1.05
C GLN A 27 -14.42 -18.91 -0.43
N SER A 28 -14.29 -17.97 -1.34
CA SER A 28 -14.39 -18.22 -2.78
C SER A 28 -13.12 -18.88 -3.33
N PRO A 29 -13.22 -19.95 -4.14
CA PRO A 29 -12.07 -20.49 -4.88
C PRO A 29 -11.35 -19.41 -5.69
N TYR A 30 -12.08 -18.53 -6.37
CA TYR A 30 -11.54 -17.42 -7.14
C TYR A 30 -10.62 -16.50 -6.31
N PHE A 31 -10.97 -16.26 -5.03
CA PHE A 31 -10.11 -15.48 -4.13
C PHE A 31 -8.74 -16.16 -3.97
N TRP A 32 -8.74 -17.48 -3.78
CA TRP A 32 -7.50 -18.23 -3.59
C TRP A 32 -6.68 -18.36 -4.86
N ASP A 33 -7.33 -18.45 -6.01
CA ASP A 33 -6.64 -18.40 -7.31
C ASP A 33 -5.91 -17.07 -7.50
N MET A 34 -6.54 -15.96 -7.13
CA MET A 34 -5.95 -14.60 -7.21
C MET A 34 -4.78 -14.41 -6.24
N ILE A 35 -4.93 -14.85 -4.99
CA ILE A 35 -3.86 -14.74 -3.98
C ILE A 35 -2.70 -15.70 -4.30
N GLY A 36 -3.03 -16.88 -4.86
CA GLY A 36 -2.06 -17.88 -5.27
C GLY A 36 -1.17 -18.34 -4.11
N THR A 37 0.15 -18.34 -4.34
CA THR A 37 1.16 -18.78 -3.35
C THR A 37 1.68 -17.64 -2.47
N SER A 38 1.02 -16.50 -2.41
CA SER A 38 1.49 -15.34 -1.63
C SER A 38 1.60 -15.67 -0.15
N LYS A 39 2.77 -15.42 0.42
CA LYS A 39 3.02 -15.60 1.86
C LYS A 39 2.58 -14.39 2.67
N ILE A 40 2.53 -13.23 2.04
CA ILE A 40 2.01 -11.98 2.59
C ILE A 40 1.08 -11.39 1.56
N PHE A 41 -0.12 -11.00 1.96
CA PHE A 41 -1.02 -10.27 1.07
C PHE A 41 -1.86 -9.24 1.80
N GLY A 42 -2.07 -8.10 1.16
CA GLY A 42 -2.90 -7.01 1.65
C GLY A 42 -4.22 -6.93 0.89
N LEU A 43 -5.32 -6.87 1.62
CA LEU A 43 -6.64 -6.59 1.08
C LEU A 43 -6.99 -5.14 1.40
N ILE A 44 -7.26 -4.37 0.36
CA ILE A 44 -7.63 -2.97 0.42
C ILE A 44 -9.14 -2.84 0.22
N GLU A 45 -9.75 -1.81 0.80
CA GLU A 45 -11.21 -1.63 0.80
C GLU A 45 -11.99 -2.83 1.36
N THR A 46 -11.55 -3.33 2.48
CA THR A 46 -12.15 -4.52 3.11
C THR A 46 -13.56 -4.29 3.62
N HIS A 47 -13.94 -3.04 3.89
CA HIS A 47 -15.25 -2.61 4.40
C HIS A 47 -15.69 -3.31 5.69
N HIS A 48 -14.76 -3.96 6.41
CA HIS A 48 -15.09 -4.64 7.68
C HIS A 48 -15.17 -3.65 8.84
N LEU A 49 -15.95 -4.00 9.84
CA LEU A 49 -16.00 -3.29 11.12
C LEU A 49 -15.02 -3.91 12.12
N SER A 50 -14.64 -3.13 13.11
CA SER A 50 -13.80 -3.64 14.22
C SER A 50 -14.44 -4.81 14.97
N THR A 51 -15.78 -4.89 14.98
CA THR A 51 -16.54 -6.00 15.57
C THR A 51 -16.53 -7.27 14.70
N GLU A 52 -16.12 -7.19 13.45
CA GLU A 52 -16.12 -8.30 12.48
C GLU A 52 -14.75 -8.98 12.33
N ILE A 53 -13.78 -8.64 13.18
CA ILE A 53 -12.39 -9.14 13.09
C ILE A 53 -12.35 -10.69 13.10
N ASN A 54 -13.18 -11.35 13.88
CA ASN A 54 -13.22 -12.81 13.92
C ASN A 54 -13.76 -13.43 12.63
N GLN A 55 -14.56 -12.70 11.85
CA GLN A 55 -15.15 -13.17 10.60
C GLN A 55 -14.21 -13.04 9.38
N ILE A 56 -13.10 -12.33 9.55
CA ILE A 56 -12.09 -12.13 8.50
C ILE A 56 -10.81 -12.93 8.79
N GLN A 57 -10.81 -13.85 9.76
CA GLN A 57 -9.65 -14.70 10.00
C GLN A 57 -9.53 -15.77 8.91
N ILE A 58 -8.29 -16.09 8.56
CA ILE A 58 -7.92 -17.14 7.60
C ILE A 58 -7.02 -18.12 8.32
N GLU A 59 -7.36 -19.41 8.26
CA GLU A 59 -6.53 -20.46 8.83
C GLU A 59 -5.13 -20.47 8.20
N GLY A 60 -4.10 -20.64 9.01
CA GLY A 60 -2.70 -20.60 8.56
C GLY A 60 -2.12 -19.20 8.38
N TYR A 61 -2.89 -18.12 8.62
CA TYR A 61 -2.44 -16.74 8.50
C TYR A 61 -2.73 -15.93 9.75
N LYS A 62 -1.80 -15.04 10.10
CA LYS A 62 -2.05 -13.95 11.05
C LYS A 62 -2.61 -12.76 10.29
N CYS A 63 -3.72 -12.22 10.75
CA CYS A 63 -4.33 -11.00 10.19
C CYS A 63 -3.94 -9.78 11.02
N PHE A 64 -3.26 -8.81 10.40
CA PHE A 64 -3.15 -7.45 10.87
C PHE A 64 -4.18 -6.59 10.16
N ASN A 65 -4.93 -5.77 10.87
CA ASN A 65 -5.98 -4.99 10.23
C ASN A 65 -6.13 -3.59 10.82
N VAL A 66 -6.73 -2.71 10.03
CA VAL A 66 -7.27 -1.42 10.43
C VAL A 66 -8.63 -1.23 9.76
N SER A 67 -9.58 -0.68 10.50
CA SER A 67 -10.92 -0.39 9.99
C SER A 67 -11.32 1.04 10.29
N ARG A 68 -12.09 1.66 9.40
CA ARG A 68 -12.65 2.97 9.66
C ARG A 68 -13.75 2.90 10.71
N LYS A 69 -13.79 3.89 11.59
CA LYS A 69 -14.90 4.04 12.52
C LYS A 69 -16.16 4.41 11.74
N LYS A 70 -17.24 3.66 11.94
CA LYS A 70 -18.53 3.99 11.37
C LYS A 70 -19.12 5.18 12.12
N LYS A 71 -19.36 6.29 11.45
CA LYS A 71 -19.92 7.52 12.06
C LYS A 71 -21.45 7.53 12.13
N SER A 72 -22.12 6.68 11.36
CA SER A 72 -23.57 6.61 11.30
C SER A 72 -24.03 5.16 11.14
N ASN A 73 -25.15 4.82 11.75
CA ASN A 73 -25.76 3.49 11.56
C ASN A 73 -26.37 3.32 10.16
N ARG A 74 -26.47 4.40 9.40
CA ARG A 74 -26.96 4.40 8.01
C ARG A 74 -25.76 4.36 7.03
N GLY A 75 -25.95 3.67 5.91
CA GLY A 75 -24.97 3.59 4.85
C GLY A 75 -24.02 2.38 4.94
N ARG A 76 -23.30 2.15 3.86
CA ARG A 76 -22.31 1.06 3.70
C ARG A 76 -21.00 1.43 4.41
N ASN A 77 -20.32 0.44 4.97
CA ASN A 77 -18.96 0.63 5.45
C ASN A 77 -18.03 0.93 4.26
N SER A 78 -16.97 1.66 4.49
CA SER A 78 -15.98 2.01 3.46
C SER A 78 -14.56 1.92 4.00
N GLY A 79 -13.59 1.76 3.11
CA GLY A 79 -12.18 1.66 3.47
C GLY A 79 -11.86 0.39 4.25
N GLY A 80 -10.83 0.46 5.09
CA GLY A 80 -10.31 -0.67 5.84
C GLY A 80 -9.27 -1.46 5.06
N ILE A 81 -8.25 -1.94 5.79
CA ILE A 81 -7.13 -2.71 5.26
C ILE A 81 -6.95 -3.94 6.13
N ALA A 82 -6.72 -5.10 5.52
CA ALA A 82 -6.37 -6.33 6.21
C ALA A 82 -5.13 -6.95 5.54
N VAL A 83 -4.08 -7.16 6.30
CA VAL A 83 -2.82 -7.77 5.84
C VAL A 83 -2.67 -9.13 6.48
N TYR A 84 -2.56 -10.14 5.66
CA TYR A 84 -2.42 -11.54 6.06
C TYR A 84 -0.99 -11.99 5.86
N VAL A 85 -0.44 -12.56 6.91
CA VAL A 85 0.94 -13.09 6.94
C VAL A 85 0.87 -14.57 7.25
N CYS A 86 1.35 -15.40 6.33
CA CYS A 86 1.41 -16.86 6.52
C CYS A 86 2.22 -17.19 7.79
N ASN A 87 1.73 -18.11 8.61
CA ASN A 87 2.38 -18.49 9.86
C ASN A 87 3.83 -18.96 9.68
N THR A 88 4.18 -19.50 8.50
CA THR A 88 5.55 -19.94 8.18
C THR A 88 6.56 -18.80 8.10
N VAL A 89 6.12 -17.58 7.77
CA VAL A 89 6.98 -16.38 7.65
C VAL A 89 6.70 -15.35 8.75
N LEU A 90 5.68 -15.59 9.56
CA LEU A 90 5.27 -14.68 10.64
C LEU A 90 6.38 -14.31 11.62
N PRO A 91 7.32 -15.23 12.01
CA PRO A 91 8.40 -14.87 12.93
C PRO A 91 9.33 -13.76 12.41
N GLY A 92 9.40 -13.59 11.07
CA GLY A 92 10.18 -12.53 10.44
C GLY A 92 9.39 -11.23 10.20
N VAL A 93 8.10 -11.16 10.59
CA VAL A 93 7.22 -10.02 10.29
C VAL A 93 6.70 -9.39 11.56
N SER A 94 6.81 -8.08 11.67
CA SER A 94 6.22 -7.31 12.77
C SER A 94 5.34 -6.19 12.24
N LYS A 95 4.26 -5.87 12.97
CA LYS A 95 3.44 -4.69 12.67
C LYS A 95 4.17 -3.44 13.18
N ILE A 96 4.27 -2.41 12.35
CA ILE A 96 4.72 -1.08 12.76
C ILE A 96 3.50 -0.34 13.29
N PRO A 97 3.53 0.14 14.54
CA PRO A 97 2.44 0.96 15.08
C PRO A 97 2.26 2.24 14.25
N SER A 98 1.04 2.50 13.85
CA SER A 98 0.69 3.72 13.11
C SER A 98 -0.69 4.19 13.50
N SER A 99 -0.92 5.49 13.50
CA SER A 99 -2.23 6.11 13.66
C SER A 99 -3.01 6.09 12.33
N GLY A 100 -4.32 6.25 12.41
CA GLY A 100 -5.20 6.34 11.23
C GLY A 100 -5.67 4.99 10.71
N SER A 101 -6.54 5.03 9.71
CA SER A 101 -7.19 3.86 9.10
C SER A 101 -6.85 3.66 7.63
N GLU A 102 -6.04 4.58 7.06
CA GLU A 102 -5.76 4.62 5.62
C GLU A 102 -4.44 3.91 5.26
N ASN A 103 -3.63 3.58 6.26
CA ASN A 103 -2.34 2.91 6.08
C ASN A 103 -2.15 1.82 7.13
N LEU A 104 -1.61 0.68 6.72
CA LEU A 104 -1.14 -0.38 7.62
C LEU A 104 0.29 -0.73 7.24
N LEU A 105 1.20 -0.67 8.20
CA LEU A 105 2.62 -0.89 8.01
C LEU A 105 3.08 -2.18 8.70
N ILE A 106 3.88 -2.96 8.00
CA ILE A 106 4.60 -4.11 8.53
C ILE A 106 6.09 -3.98 8.21
N LYS A 107 6.91 -4.66 8.99
CA LYS A 107 8.36 -4.72 8.80
C LYS A 107 8.81 -6.16 8.60
N LEU A 108 9.62 -6.40 7.59
CA LEU A 108 10.33 -7.64 7.34
C LEU A 108 11.72 -7.54 7.98
N ASN A 109 12.05 -8.51 8.82
CA ASN A 109 13.36 -8.59 9.46
C ASN A 109 14.40 -9.14 8.51
N LYS A 110 15.47 -8.39 8.27
CA LYS A 110 16.54 -8.77 7.33
C LYS A 110 17.18 -10.12 7.65
N SER A 111 17.43 -10.39 8.92
CA SER A 111 18.10 -11.64 9.33
C SER A 111 17.23 -12.87 9.09
N PHE A 112 15.91 -12.75 9.25
CA PHE A 112 14.99 -13.85 8.98
C PHE A 112 14.85 -14.15 7.49
N PHE A 113 14.80 -13.10 6.68
CA PHE A 113 14.59 -13.23 5.23
C PHE A 113 15.88 -13.27 4.41
N GLY A 114 17.06 -13.15 5.04
CA GLY A 114 18.35 -13.10 4.35
C GLY A 114 18.51 -11.85 3.48
N LEU A 115 18.00 -10.71 3.92
CA LEU A 115 18.07 -9.42 3.23
C LEU A 115 19.25 -8.60 3.76
N GLU A 116 19.71 -7.62 2.97
CA GLU A 116 20.75 -6.68 3.38
C GLU A 116 20.21 -5.68 4.42
N ARG A 117 18.96 -5.24 4.27
CA ARG A 117 18.28 -4.29 5.13
C ARG A 117 16.90 -4.81 5.55
N ASP A 118 16.37 -4.27 6.63
CA ASP A 118 14.95 -4.44 6.95
C ASP A 118 14.11 -3.78 5.85
N ILE A 119 12.94 -4.34 5.56
CA ILE A 119 12.00 -3.74 4.61
C ILE A 119 10.73 -3.35 5.35
N ALA A 120 10.36 -2.08 5.28
CA ALA A 120 9.05 -1.62 5.69
C ALA A 120 8.08 -1.69 4.50
N ILE A 121 6.97 -2.37 4.71
CA ILE A 121 5.92 -2.49 3.70
C ILE A 121 4.69 -1.76 4.18
N THR A 122 4.20 -0.85 3.35
CA THR A 122 2.96 -0.13 3.58
C THR A 122 1.86 -0.66 2.67
N PHE A 123 0.69 -0.89 3.25
CA PHE A 123 -0.54 -1.12 2.52
C PHE A 123 -1.45 0.08 2.74
N SER A 124 -1.82 0.76 1.66
CA SER A 124 -2.51 2.06 1.71
C SER A 124 -3.81 2.04 0.92
N TYR A 125 -4.79 2.80 1.40
CA TYR A 125 -6.00 3.12 0.66
C TYR A 125 -6.23 4.62 0.66
N CYS A 126 -5.96 5.25 -0.47
CA CYS A 126 -6.30 6.65 -0.68
C CYS A 126 -7.70 6.74 -1.27
N VAL A 127 -8.65 7.33 -0.52
CA VAL A 127 -9.99 7.56 -1.04
C VAL A 127 -9.94 8.46 -2.27
N PRO A 128 -10.86 8.31 -3.25
CA PRO A 128 -10.90 9.20 -4.40
C PRO A 128 -10.94 10.68 -3.99
N GLU A 129 -10.22 11.52 -4.72
CA GLU A 129 -9.95 12.94 -4.40
C GLU A 129 -11.20 13.76 -4.07
N TYR A 130 -12.29 13.53 -4.79
CA TYR A 130 -13.54 14.29 -4.61
C TYR A 130 -14.64 13.45 -3.93
N SER A 131 -14.27 12.39 -3.22
CA SER A 131 -15.25 11.61 -2.48
C SER A 131 -15.84 12.42 -1.33
N SER A 132 -17.11 12.18 -1.01
CA SER A 132 -17.78 12.84 0.13
C SER A 132 -17.06 12.58 1.47
N TYR A 133 -16.32 11.47 1.55
CA TYR A 133 -15.50 11.17 2.72
C TYR A 133 -14.28 12.09 2.78
N GLN A 134 -13.53 12.24 1.67
CA GLN A 134 -12.36 13.11 1.59
C GLN A 134 -12.72 14.57 1.88
N LEU A 135 -13.80 15.05 1.25
CA LEU A 135 -14.26 16.43 1.43
C LEU A 135 -14.67 16.73 2.88
N ARG A 136 -15.26 15.76 3.57
CA ARG A 136 -15.70 15.93 4.95
C ARG A 136 -14.58 15.82 5.97
N GLU A 137 -13.66 14.85 5.79
CA GLU A 137 -12.59 14.57 6.75
C GLU A 137 -11.33 15.40 6.48
N GLN A 138 -11.21 15.99 5.29
CA GLN A 138 -10.05 16.79 4.86
C GLN A 138 -8.72 16.07 5.12
N LEU A 139 -8.66 14.78 4.76
CA LEU A 139 -7.51 13.94 5.03
C LEU A 139 -6.29 14.37 4.20
N ASP A 140 -5.18 14.59 4.85
CA ASP A 140 -3.87 14.69 4.19
C ASP A 140 -3.20 13.30 4.17
N ILE A 141 -3.67 12.43 3.26
CA ILE A 141 -3.24 11.02 3.21
C ILE A 141 -1.77 10.92 2.82
N PHE A 142 -1.31 11.75 1.89
CA PHE A 142 0.08 11.72 1.42
C PHE A 142 1.04 12.31 2.44
N GLY A 143 0.68 13.42 3.11
CA GLY A 143 1.47 13.98 4.20
C GLY A 143 1.57 13.05 5.42
N ASP A 144 0.47 12.37 5.77
CA ASP A 144 0.48 11.35 6.83
C ASP A 144 1.39 10.17 6.47
N LEU A 145 1.36 9.72 5.22
CA LEU A 145 2.23 8.64 4.73
C LEU A 145 3.69 9.08 4.68
N GLU A 146 3.98 10.29 4.18
CA GLU A 146 5.33 10.88 4.17
C GLU A 146 5.92 10.93 5.57
N TYR A 147 5.17 11.44 6.53
CA TYR A 147 5.59 11.48 7.93
C TYR A 147 5.92 10.09 8.49
N LYS A 148 5.04 9.11 8.27
CA LYS A 148 5.24 7.74 8.74
C LYS A 148 6.49 7.09 8.13
N LEU A 149 6.70 7.27 6.83
CA LEU A 149 7.85 6.71 6.13
C LEU A 149 9.16 7.40 6.54
N SER A 150 9.14 8.71 6.80
CA SER A 150 10.29 9.45 7.27
C SER A 150 10.71 9.03 8.68
N CYS A 151 9.76 8.68 9.54
CA CYS A 151 10.04 8.18 10.89
C CYS A 151 10.74 6.80 10.92
N LEU A 152 10.77 6.06 9.80
CA LEU A 152 11.39 4.72 9.74
C LEU A 152 12.93 4.77 9.67
N GLY A 153 13.51 5.93 9.39
CA GLY A 153 14.96 6.09 9.20
C GLY A 153 15.45 5.64 7.81
N GLU A 154 16.72 5.93 7.53
CA GLU A 154 17.34 5.73 6.21
C GLU A 154 17.80 4.29 5.96
N ASN A 155 18.01 3.50 7.02
CA ASN A 155 18.53 2.13 6.93
C ASN A 155 17.44 1.06 6.73
N ILE A 156 16.21 1.49 6.41
CA ILE A 156 15.08 0.61 6.14
C ILE A 156 14.60 0.88 4.72
N ASP A 157 14.60 -0.15 3.89
CA ASP A 157 14.03 -0.07 2.55
C ASP A 157 12.51 0.04 2.64
N LYS A 158 11.91 0.81 1.74
CA LYS A 158 10.48 1.12 1.78
C LYS A 158 9.79 0.58 0.54
N LEU A 159 8.72 -0.17 0.76
CA LEU A 159 7.90 -0.74 -0.30
C LEU A 159 6.43 -0.41 -0.03
N CYS A 160 5.74 0.12 -1.02
CA CYS A 160 4.36 0.53 -0.88
C CYS A 160 3.44 -0.20 -1.83
N PHE A 161 2.41 -0.78 -1.26
CA PHE A 161 1.29 -1.40 -1.95
C PHE A 161 0.01 -0.66 -1.61
N GLY A 162 -0.95 -0.70 -2.50
CA GLY A 162 -2.27 -0.18 -2.18
C GLY A 162 -3.00 0.39 -3.39
N ASP A 163 -4.14 0.98 -3.10
CA ASP A 163 -4.92 1.76 -4.04
C ASP A 163 -4.77 3.23 -3.67
N TYR A 164 -3.96 3.94 -4.43
CA TYR A 164 -3.68 5.37 -4.22
C TYR A 164 -4.65 6.28 -4.94
N ASN A 165 -5.53 5.76 -5.81
CA ASN A 165 -6.35 6.56 -6.71
C ASN A 165 -5.52 7.63 -7.47
N ALA A 166 -4.24 7.34 -7.66
CA ALA A 166 -3.22 8.19 -8.24
C ALA A 166 -2.98 7.79 -9.69
N ARG A 167 -3.12 8.74 -10.61
CA ARG A 167 -2.79 8.57 -12.02
C ARG A 167 -1.51 9.33 -12.29
N THR A 168 -0.48 8.64 -12.69
CA THR A 168 0.88 9.21 -12.79
C THR A 168 1.35 9.38 -14.22
N HIS A 169 0.65 8.84 -15.19
CA HIS A 169 1.07 8.84 -16.59
C HIS A 169 2.50 8.32 -16.74
N THR A 170 3.25 8.78 -17.70
CA THR A 170 4.66 8.43 -17.95
C THR A 170 5.64 9.36 -17.22
N LYS A 171 5.18 10.17 -16.25
CA LYS A 171 6.08 11.03 -15.47
C LYS A 171 7.12 10.17 -14.74
N PRO A 172 8.39 10.59 -14.74
CA PRO A 172 9.45 9.87 -14.03
C PRO A 172 9.15 9.85 -12.52
N ASP A 173 9.59 8.80 -11.85
CA ASP A 173 9.55 8.63 -10.39
C ASP A 173 10.94 8.80 -9.75
N TYR A 174 11.85 9.41 -10.49
CA TYR A 174 13.21 9.73 -10.08
C TYR A 174 13.54 11.18 -10.42
N ILE A 175 14.48 11.76 -9.69
CA ILE A 175 14.94 13.12 -9.92
C ILE A 175 15.79 13.13 -11.20
N GLN A 176 15.29 13.79 -12.23
CA GLN A 176 16.09 14.09 -13.42
C GLN A 176 16.96 15.31 -13.13
N PHE A 177 18.28 15.18 -13.32
CA PHE A 177 19.15 16.33 -13.36
C PHE A 177 18.88 17.09 -14.66
N GLU A 178 18.26 18.25 -14.55
CA GLU A 178 18.32 19.23 -15.64
C GLU A 178 19.69 19.90 -15.59
N ASP A 179 20.54 19.59 -16.57
CA ASP A 179 21.89 20.18 -16.73
C ASP A 179 21.86 21.70 -16.97
N ASN A 180 20.71 22.36 -16.92
CA ASN A 180 20.46 23.74 -17.33
C ASN A 180 20.25 24.72 -16.17
N THR A 181 20.54 24.37 -14.94
CA THR A 181 20.47 25.38 -13.87
C THR A 181 21.83 26.03 -13.70
N ASP A 182 21.94 27.33 -14.03
CA ASP A 182 23.09 28.20 -13.76
C ASP A 182 23.37 28.40 -12.25
N ILE A 183 22.83 27.55 -11.40
CA ILE A 183 23.08 27.56 -9.97
C ILE A 183 24.13 26.49 -9.68
N PRO A 184 25.33 26.88 -9.21
CA PRO A 184 26.35 25.92 -8.82
C PRO A 184 25.93 25.21 -7.53
N VAL A 185 25.19 24.13 -7.68
CA VAL A 185 24.91 23.22 -6.56
C VAL A 185 26.10 22.29 -6.39
N PRO A 186 26.74 22.17 -5.20
CA PRO A 186 27.85 21.27 -4.99
C PRO A 186 27.43 19.84 -5.40
N ARG A 187 28.13 19.26 -6.39
CA ARG A 187 27.88 17.91 -6.93
C ARG A 187 27.96 16.80 -5.87
N GLU A 188 28.53 17.09 -4.72
CA GLU A 188 28.75 16.15 -3.62
C GLU A 188 27.48 15.84 -2.79
N ILE A 189 26.38 16.59 -2.98
CA ILE A 189 25.16 16.46 -2.17
C ILE A 189 24.09 15.60 -2.88
N TYR A 190 24.21 15.40 -4.18
CA TYR A 190 23.28 14.60 -4.96
C TYR A 190 23.98 13.37 -5.54
N GLU A 191 23.93 12.26 -4.84
CA GLU A 191 24.09 10.97 -5.51
C GLU A 191 22.95 10.85 -6.52
N SER A 192 23.29 11.00 -7.81
CA SER A 192 22.37 10.65 -8.87
C SER A 192 21.96 9.20 -8.66
N ASP A 193 20.65 8.91 -8.73
CA ASP A 193 20.18 7.53 -8.79
C ASP A 193 20.76 6.88 -10.06
N THR A 194 21.96 6.33 -9.93
CA THR A 194 22.66 5.58 -10.99
C THR A 194 22.07 4.19 -11.21
N ILE A 195 20.95 3.92 -10.59
CA ILE A 195 20.19 2.70 -10.84
C ILE A 195 19.59 2.81 -12.24
N ALA A 196 19.96 1.87 -13.09
CA ALA A 196 19.48 1.75 -14.46
C ALA A 196 17.98 2.08 -14.51
N THR A 197 17.69 3.22 -15.10
CA THR A 197 16.34 3.74 -15.24
C THR A 197 15.56 2.84 -16.17
N VAL A 198 14.88 1.83 -15.59
CA VAL A 198 13.88 1.08 -16.34
C VAL A 198 12.71 2.06 -16.53
N PRO A 199 12.40 2.45 -17.77
CA PRO A 199 11.29 3.35 -18.00
C PRO A 199 10.03 2.76 -17.39
N ARG A 200 9.37 3.54 -16.55
CA ARG A 200 8.09 3.15 -15.97
C ARG A 200 7.04 3.12 -17.08
N CYS A 201 6.30 2.04 -17.17
CA CYS A 201 5.19 1.88 -18.09
C CYS A 201 3.88 2.00 -17.31
N SER A 202 3.25 3.18 -17.32
CA SER A 202 1.90 3.37 -16.78
C SER A 202 0.86 3.24 -17.89
N LEU A 203 -0.26 2.60 -17.59
CA LEU A 203 -1.41 2.53 -18.49
C LEU A 203 -2.28 3.80 -18.42
N ASP A 204 -2.02 4.68 -17.46
CA ASP A 204 -2.72 5.94 -17.33
C ASP A 204 -2.37 6.88 -18.49
N THR A 205 -3.39 7.54 -19.05
CA THR A 205 -3.22 8.54 -20.11
C THR A 205 -3.12 9.97 -19.61
N VAL A 206 -3.38 10.18 -18.31
CA VAL A 206 -3.39 11.50 -17.67
C VAL A 206 -2.77 11.42 -16.28
N THR A 207 -2.27 12.55 -15.77
CA THR A 207 -1.86 12.72 -14.38
C THR A 207 -2.97 13.44 -13.62
N ASN A 208 -3.31 12.96 -12.40
CA ASN A 208 -4.16 13.70 -11.49
C ASN A 208 -3.33 14.24 -10.31
N LYS A 209 -3.95 15.05 -9.44
CA LYS A 209 -3.26 15.64 -8.29
C LYS A 209 -2.69 14.58 -7.33
N TYR A 210 -3.39 13.47 -7.14
CA TYR A 210 -2.87 12.37 -6.32
C TYR A 210 -1.65 11.71 -6.97
N GLY A 211 -1.60 11.64 -8.30
CA GLY A 211 -0.43 11.18 -9.03
C GLY A 211 0.78 12.08 -8.81
N GLU A 212 0.59 13.40 -8.83
CA GLU A 212 1.65 14.37 -8.52
C GLU A 212 2.13 14.25 -7.06
N ASN A 213 1.20 14.13 -6.12
CA ASN A 213 1.52 13.96 -4.71
C ASN A 213 2.27 12.65 -4.45
N LEU A 214 1.88 11.57 -5.13
CA LEU A 214 2.55 10.26 -5.02
C LEU A 214 3.99 10.31 -5.54
N LEU A 215 4.21 10.93 -6.70
CA LEU A 215 5.56 11.12 -7.26
C LEU A 215 6.43 11.96 -6.32
N SER A 216 5.93 13.11 -5.86
CA SER A 216 6.63 13.96 -4.89
C SER A 216 6.95 13.25 -3.56
N LEU A 217 6.05 12.39 -3.08
CA LEU A 217 6.30 11.57 -1.90
C LEU A 217 7.50 10.65 -2.11
N TRP A 218 7.59 9.99 -3.28
CA TRP A 218 8.67 9.06 -3.57
C TRP A 218 10.02 9.74 -3.71
N GLU A 219 10.08 10.90 -4.34
CA GLU A 219 11.28 11.72 -4.42
C GLU A 219 11.82 12.06 -3.02
N LYS A 220 10.94 12.42 -2.08
CA LYS A 220 11.31 12.80 -0.71
C LYS A 220 11.75 11.63 0.17
N VAL A 221 11.06 10.49 0.06
CA VAL A 221 11.34 9.34 0.95
C VAL A 221 12.39 8.40 0.39
N ARG A 222 12.99 8.71 -0.77
CA ARG A 222 13.94 7.86 -1.51
C ARG A 222 13.42 6.42 -1.63
N GLY A 223 12.16 6.31 -1.98
CA GLY A 223 11.47 5.04 -2.18
C GLY A 223 11.43 4.65 -3.66
N TYR A 224 11.16 3.39 -3.95
CA TYR A 224 10.93 2.90 -5.30
C TYR A 224 9.45 2.63 -5.50
N ILE A 225 8.84 3.23 -6.54
CA ILE A 225 7.53 2.80 -7.02
C ILE A 225 7.78 1.56 -7.89
N ARG A 226 7.44 0.38 -7.40
CA ARG A 226 7.18 -0.74 -8.28
C ARG A 226 5.70 -0.74 -8.58
N GLU A 227 5.32 -0.34 -9.80
CA GLU A 227 3.96 -0.51 -10.29
C GLU A 227 3.66 -2.01 -10.35
N PHE A 228 2.76 -2.45 -9.49
CA PHE A 228 2.17 -3.77 -9.63
C PHE A 228 0.94 -3.60 -10.51
N TYR A 229 0.92 -4.35 -11.62
CA TYR A 229 -0.23 -4.42 -12.48
C TYR A 229 -1.46 -4.82 -11.67
N LEU A 230 -2.36 -3.89 -11.46
CA LEU A 230 -3.71 -4.20 -11.00
C LEU A 230 -4.44 -4.81 -12.20
N TYR A 231 -4.58 -6.12 -12.22
CA TYR A 231 -5.53 -6.75 -13.13
C TYR A 231 -6.93 -6.39 -12.65
N TYR A 232 -7.54 -5.42 -13.30
CA TYR A 232 -8.98 -5.23 -13.23
C TYR A 232 -9.62 -6.27 -14.15
N SER A 233 -10.36 -7.20 -13.59
CA SER A 233 -11.31 -8.08 -14.30
C SER A 233 -12.73 -7.62 -14.03
#